data_a9dcffc7eacdfcf350808e098d424538
#
_entry.id   a9dcffc7eacdfcf350808e098d424538
#
_cell.length_a   1.000
_cell.length_b   1.000
_cell.length_c   1.000
_cell.angle_alpha   90.00
_cell.angle_beta   90.00
_cell.angle_gamma   90.00
#
_symmetry.space_group_name_H-M   'P 1'
#
loop_
_entity.id
_entity.type
_entity.pdbx_description
1 polymer ?
#
loop_
_entity_poly.entity_id
_entity_poly.type
_entity_poly.pdbx_seq_one_letter_code
_entity_poly.pdbx_strand_id
1 'polypeptide(L)'
;MPQNRDAYTRYRMIDVRLRKKPHPHLEDLIGCLSEGLDRPVSKRTVQLDLQEMRYNQSLKFSAPIIYDKKEKTYRYSDETYSIHNLPVSADELHGLDFAISILDQFKHLPAIKEFEEAIHKIASTVKLNKEARGESDHIQLDKPFIIKGIEFVEPILKAISERRVLSFSYQKHGSDLVSQNLLEPYLIRESKNFWYVIGNGISKKDHKILTFALDRIVDLQITEQTFSDDKIDRKNFYKNVLGVTVGGGSPEKVLLSFSPQQGNYIKTIPLHHSQQILKDNKTELRISLELVVNTELKMQLLSYGDKVKVIKPQKLADEVRESAERILKLYEQ
;
A
#
# COMPACT_ATOMS: atom_id res chain seq x y z
N MET A 1 -6.13 -23.55 35.68
CA MET A 1 -7.48 -24.12 35.51
C MET A 1 -7.60 -24.77 34.16
N PRO A 2 -7.79 -26.10 34.06
CA PRO A 2 -7.74 -26.81 32.77
C PRO A 2 -9.10 -26.91 32.04
N GLN A 3 -10.07 -26.09 32.31
CA GLN A 3 -11.46 -26.26 31.80
C GLN A 3 -11.79 -25.60 30.47
N ASN A 4 -10.88 -24.85 29.86
CA ASN A 4 -11.27 -24.01 28.72
C ASN A 4 -10.74 -24.45 27.35
N ARG A 5 -9.96 -25.53 27.26
CA ARG A 5 -9.35 -25.94 25.99
C ARG A 5 -10.37 -26.36 24.92
N ASP A 6 -11.50 -26.94 25.33
CA ASP A 6 -12.52 -27.44 24.42
C ASP A 6 -13.74 -26.53 24.28
N ALA A 7 -13.85 -25.46 25.10
CA ALA A 7 -15.03 -24.60 25.08
C ALA A 7 -15.23 -23.92 23.71
N TYR A 8 -14.17 -23.36 23.13
CA TYR A 8 -14.25 -22.73 21.80
C TYR A 8 -14.59 -23.73 20.70
N THR A 9 -14.07 -24.95 20.76
CA THR A 9 -14.43 -26.04 19.83
C THR A 9 -15.93 -26.35 19.94
N ARG A 10 -16.47 -26.44 21.16
CA ARG A 10 -17.92 -26.64 21.36
C ARG A 10 -18.75 -25.48 20.82
N TYR A 11 -18.33 -24.24 21.05
CA TYR A 11 -19.04 -23.07 20.50
C TYR A 11 -19.12 -23.09 18.96
N ARG A 12 -18.02 -23.47 18.31
CA ARG A 12 -17.99 -23.67 16.84
C ARG A 12 -18.96 -24.75 16.37
N MET A 13 -19.01 -25.87 17.06
CA MET A 13 -19.90 -26.98 16.71
C MET A 13 -21.38 -26.59 16.94
N ILE A 14 -21.66 -25.88 18.03
CA ILE A 14 -23.01 -25.36 18.33
C ILE A 14 -23.42 -24.36 17.23
N ASP A 15 -22.54 -23.41 16.84
CA ASP A 15 -22.80 -22.45 15.77
C ASP A 15 -23.19 -23.12 14.46
N VAL A 16 -22.36 -24.08 14.00
CA VAL A 16 -22.63 -24.83 12.78
C VAL A 16 -23.99 -25.55 12.84
N ARG A 17 -24.37 -26.10 14.01
CA ARG A 17 -25.60 -26.86 14.16
C ARG A 17 -26.84 -25.96 14.25
N LEU A 18 -26.74 -24.78 14.91
CA LEU A 18 -27.83 -23.80 14.99
C LEU A 18 -28.21 -23.19 13.65
N ARG A 19 -27.27 -23.14 12.71
CA ARG A 19 -27.46 -22.59 11.35
C ARG A 19 -28.08 -23.58 10.37
N LYS A 20 -28.06 -24.89 10.69
CA LYS A 20 -28.62 -25.92 9.81
C LYS A 20 -30.08 -26.21 10.12
N LYS A 21 -30.90 -26.43 9.08
CA LYS A 21 -32.25 -26.92 9.19
C LYS A 21 -32.29 -28.47 9.01
N PRO A 22 -33.11 -29.22 9.75
CA PRO A 22 -33.98 -28.74 10.82
C PRO A 22 -33.18 -28.22 12.04
N HIS A 23 -33.80 -27.25 12.76
CA HIS A 23 -33.14 -26.68 13.94
C HIS A 23 -33.01 -27.73 15.05
N PRO A 24 -31.90 -27.73 15.82
CA PRO A 24 -31.63 -28.79 16.80
C PRO A 24 -32.45 -28.66 18.05
N HIS A 25 -32.85 -29.83 18.59
CA HIS A 25 -33.23 -29.96 19.98
C HIS A 25 -31.99 -29.97 20.88
N LEU A 26 -32.19 -29.91 22.21
CA LEU A 26 -31.05 -29.96 23.13
C LEU A 26 -30.27 -31.28 23.05
N GLU A 27 -31.00 -32.39 22.85
CA GLU A 27 -30.44 -33.73 22.69
C GLU A 27 -29.55 -33.84 21.44
N ASP A 28 -29.94 -33.19 20.34
CA ASP A 28 -29.15 -33.15 19.09
C ASP A 28 -27.84 -32.40 19.28
N LEU A 29 -27.85 -31.32 20.07
CA LEU A 29 -26.64 -30.58 20.41
C LEU A 29 -25.72 -31.45 21.30
N ILE A 30 -26.26 -32.17 22.29
CA ILE A 30 -25.50 -33.06 23.15
C ILE A 30 -24.86 -34.18 22.34
N GLY A 31 -25.61 -34.83 21.43
CA GLY A 31 -25.14 -35.88 20.54
C GLY A 31 -24.00 -35.37 19.65
N CYS A 32 -24.24 -34.27 18.94
CA CYS A 32 -23.24 -33.66 18.06
C CYS A 32 -21.92 -33.30 18.78
N LEU A 33 -22.01 -32.72 19.98
CA LEU A 33 -20.82 -32.38 20.76
C LEU A 33 -20.11 -33.61 21.31
N SER A 34 -20.86 -34.63 21.72
CA SER A 34 -20.29 -35.89 22.25
C SER A 34 -19.54 -36.67 21.16
N GLU A 35 -20.11 -36.76 19.97
CA GLU A 35 -19.48 -37.36 18.79
C GLU A 35 -18.23 -36.60 18.36
N GLY A 36 -18.32 -35.28 18.24
CA GLY A 36 -17.22 -34.47 17.73
C GLY A 36 -16.04 -34.30 18.71
N LEU A 37 -16.24 -34.56 20.00
CA LEU A 37 -15.20 -34.54 21.03
C LEU A 37 -14.75 -35.92 21.46
N ASP A 38 -15.32 -36.99 20.91
CA ASP A 38 -15.08 -38.36 21.28
C ASP A 38 -15.20 -38.65 22.81
N ARG A 39 -16.15 -37.94 23.43
CA ARG A 39 -16.44 -38.06 24.88
C ARG A 39 -17.85 -37.56 25.22
N PRO A 40 -18.52 -38.12 26.23
CA PRO A 40 -19.84 -37.65 26.62
C PRO A 40 -19.84 -36.23 27.11
N VAL A 41 -20.79 -35.40 26.60
CA VAL A 41 -21.02 -34.03 27.01
C VAL A 41 -22.33 -33.94 27.78
N SER A 42 -22.29 -33.35 28.99
CA SER A 42 -23.48 -33.26 29.83
C SER A 42 -24.46 -32.19 29.33
N LYS A 43 -25.75 -32.41 29.62
CA LYS A 43 -26.82 -31.41 29.38
C LYS A 43 -26.48 -30.06 29.99
N ARG A 44 -25.92 -30.05 31.20
CA ARG A 44 -25.52 -28.83 31.94
C ARG A 44 -24.43 -28.08 31.18
N THR A 45 -23.46 -28.79 30.60
CA THR A 45 -22.37 -28.18 29.79
C THR A 45 -22.95 -27.46 28.57
N VAL A 46 -23.84 -28.09 27.83
CA VAL A 46 -24.46 -27.46 26.63
C VAL A 46 -25.29 -26.23 26.99
N GLN A 47 -26.04 -26.29 28.09
CA GLN A 47 -26.82 -25.14 28.56
C GLN A 47 -25.93 -23.98 29.00
N LEU A 48 -24.81 -24.26 29.68
CA LEU A 48 -23.83 -23.24 30.03
C LEU A 48 -23.16 -22.65 28.77
N ASP A 49 -22.78 -23.48 27.81
CA ASP A 49 -22.18 -23.03 26.57
C ASP A 49 -23.16 -22.08 25.79
N LEU A 50 -24.44 -22.44 25.70
CA LEU A 50 -25.47 -21.57 25.10
C LEU A 50 -25.62 -20.24 25.87
N GLN A 51 -25.52 -20.27 27.18
CA GLN A 51 -25.58 -19.08 28.03
C GLN A 51 -24.34 -18.19 27.84
N GLU A 52 -23.15 -18.80 27.84
CA GLU A 52 -21.89 -18.11 27.57
C GLU A 52 -21.88 -17.44 26.19
N MET A 53 -22.34 -18.14 25.15
CA MET A 53 -22.43 -17.59 23.80
C MET A 53 -23.38 -16.38 23.74
N ARG A 54 -24.47 -16.35 24.54
CA ARG A 54 -25.44 -15.25 24.58
C ARG A 54 -24.92 -14.03 25.35
N TYR A 55 -24.31 -14.25 26.50
CA TYR A 55 -24.19 -13.20 27.54
C TYR A 55 -22.77 -12.90 27.97
N ASN A 56 -21.78 -13.75 27.64
CA ASN A 56 -20.41 -13.51 28.05
C ASN A 56 -19.77 -12.43 27.18
N GLN A 57 -19.64 -11.22 27.72
CA GLN A 57 -19.02 -10.07 27.04
C GLN A 57 -17.55 -10.31 26.65
N SER A 58 -16.84 -11.15 27.41
CA SER A 58 -15.43 -11.46 27.10
C SER A 58 -15.27 -12.26 25.81
N LEU A 59 -16.29 -13.05 25.42
CA LEU A 59 -16.30 -13.79 24.17
C LEU A 59 -16.67 -12.93 22.97
N LYS A 60 -17.29 -11.78 23.18
CA LYS A 60 -17.78 -10.84 22.14
C LYS A 60 -18.72 -11.48 21.10
N PHE A 61 -19.31 -12.64 21.42
CA PHE A 61 -20.24 -13.29 20.50
C PHE A 61 -21.61 -12.62 20.49
N SER A 62 -22.15 -12.27 21.67
CA SER A 62 -23.50 -11.73 21.82
C SER A 62 -24.52 -12.47 20.97
N ALA A 63 -24.39 -13.81 20.93
CA ALA A 63 -25.10 -14.66 20.00
C ALA A 63 -26.63 -14.56 20.17
N PRO A 64 -27.37 -14.20 19.11
CA PRO A 64 -28.84 -13.99 19.18
C PRO A 64 -29.59 -15.33 19.17
N ILE A 65 -29.24 -16.23 20.10
CA ILE A 65 -29.84 -17.56 20.19
C ILE A 65 -31.21 -17.45 20.83
N ILE A 66 -32.24 -17.94 20.17
CA ILE A 66 -33.61 -18.07 20.70
C ILE A 66 -33.98 -19.53 20.86
N TYR A 67 -34.86 -19.78 21.81
CA TYR A 67 -35.48 -21.09 22.04
C TYR A 67 -36.94 -21.02 21.61
N ASP A 68 -37.29 -21.81 20.59
CA ASP A 68 -38.67 -21.97 20.18
C ASP A 68 -39.36 -22.96 21.11
N LYS A 69 -40.33 -22.45 21.90
CA LYS A 69 -41.05 -23.25 22.89
C LYS A 69 -42.02 -24.27 22.24
N LYS A 70 -42.53 -24.00 21.03
CA LYS A 70 -43.44 -24.85 20.33
C LYS A 70 -42.73 -26.05 19.74
N GLU A 71 -41.65 -25.78 19.02
CA GLU A 71 -40.83 -26.81 18.39
C GLU A 71 -39.75 -27.41 19.31
N LYS A 72 -39.53 -26.82 20.51
CA LYS A 72 -38.49 -27.19 21.49
C LYS A 72 -37.08 -27.18 20.89
N THR A 73 -36.85 -26.28 19.93
CA THR A 73 -35.57 -26.17 19.19
C THR A 73 -34.84 -24.87 19.52
N TYR A 74 -33.53 -24.89 19.23
CA TYR A 74 -32.67 -23.72 19.33
C TYR A 74 -32.30 -23.20 17.95
N ARG A 75 -32.30 -21.89 17.74
CA ARG A 75 -31.89 -21.26 16.49
C ARG A 75 -31.40 -19.84 16.74
N TYR A 76 -30.73 -19.26 15.78
CA TYR A 76 -30.48 -17.82 15.79
C TYR A 76 -31.77 -17.06 15.38
N SER A 77 -32.00 -15.88 15.97
CA SER A 77 -33.04 -14.97 15.49
C SER A 77 -32.67 -14.28 14.19
N ASP A 78 -31.35 -14.15 13.92
CA ASP A 78 -30.79 -13.68 12.68
C ASP A 78 -30.18 -14.87 11.94
N GLU A 79 -30.76 -15.28 10.82
CA GLU A 79 -30.30 -16.44 10.02
C GLU A 79 -28.90 -16.21 9.40
N THR A 80 -28.45 -14.97 9.32
CA THR A 80 -27.11 -14.60 8.78
C THR A 80 -26.02 -14.64 9.84
N TYR A 81 -26.38 -14.75 11.12
CA TYR A 81 -25.45 -14.73 12.24
C TYR A 81 -24.56 -15.99 12.29
N SER A 82 -23.30 -15.80 12.61
CA SER A 82 -22.35 -16.83 13.02
C SER A 82 -21.34 -16.25 13.99
N ILE A 83 -20.82 -17.06 14.94
CA ILE A 83 -19.72 -16.66 15.81
C ILE A 83 -18.42 -16.42 15.03
N HIS A 84 -18.36 -16.85 13.79
CA HIS A 84 -17.24 -16.61 12.87
C HIS A 84 -17.39 -15.31 12.07
N ASN A 85 -18.59 -14.71 12.12
CA ASN A 85 -18.75 -13.39 11.51
C ASN A 85 -17.86 -12.43 12.30
N LEU A 86 -16.99 -11.74 11.59
CA LEU A 86 -16.30 -10.61 12.19
C LEU A 86 -17.37 -9.65 12.73
N PRO A 87 -17.29 -9.21 14.01
CA PRO A 87 -18.24 -8.23 14.55
C PRO A 87 -17.93 -6.85 13.94
N VAL A 88 -18.15 -6.73 12.63
CA VAL A 88 -17.88 -5.53 11.83
C VAL A 88 -19.21 -5.02 11.32
N SER A 89 -19.46 -3.75 11.51
CA SER A 89 -20.62 -3.06 10.94
C SER A 89 -20.50 -2.98 9.41
N ALA A 90 -21.60 -2.62 8.74
CA ALA A 90 -21.57 -2.41 7.29
C ALA A 90 -20.51 -1.37 6.87
N ASP A 91 -20.42 -0.27 7.61
CA ASP A 91 -19.45 0.80 7.34
C ASP A 91 -18.01 0.33 7.52
N GLU A 92 -17.74 -0.49 8.54
CA GLU A 92 -16.42 -1.08 8.75
C GLU A 92 -16.05 -2.09 7.66
N LEU A 93 -17.04 -2.85 7.14
CA LEU A 93 -16.82 -3.74 5.99
C LEU A 93 -16.47 -2.95 4.72
N HIS A 94 -17.12 -1.83 4.47
CA HIS A 94 -16.76 -0.94 3.35
C HIS A 94 -15.36 -0.37 3.52
N GLY A 95 -15.00 0.03 4.75
CA GLY A 95 -13.64 0.49 5.07
C GLY A 95 -12.58 -0.60 4.85
N LEU A 96 -12.87 -1.85 5.25
CA LEU A 96 -11.98 -2.99 5.03
C LEU A 96 -11.82 -3.31 3.55
N ASP A 97 -12.91 -3.29 2.78
CA ASP A 97 -12.87 -3.51 1.34
C ASP A 97 -12.01 -2.48 0.61
N PHE A 98 -12.18 -1.20 0.97
CA PHE A 98 -11.35 -0.13 0.45
C PHE A 98 -9.86 -0.34 0.82
N ALA A 99 -9.57 -0.70 2.07
CA ALA A 99 -8.21 -0.99 2.51
C ALA A 99 -7.59 -2.19 1.76
N ILE A 100 -8.37 -3.26 1.53
CA ILE A 100 -7.95 -4.42 0.73
C ILE A 100 -7.63 -4.00 -0.70
N SER A 101 -8.47 -3.17 -1.32
CA SER A 101 -8.28 -2.67 -2.68
C SER A 101 -6.98 -1.86 -2.80
N ILE A 102 -6.61 -1.09 -1.76
CA ILE A 102 -5.33 -0.38 -1.70
C ILE A 102 -4.17 -1.37 -1.54
N LEU A 103 -4.27 -2.33 -0.60
CA LEU A 103 -3.22 -3.32 -0.34
C LEU A 103 -2.96 -4.22 -1.56
N ASP A 104 -3.99 -4.53 -2.35
CA ASP A 104 -3.87 -5.33 -3.56
C ASP A 104 -2.98 -4.66 -4.63
N GLN A 105 -2.85 -3.34 -4.60
CA GLN A 105 -1.90 -2.61 -5.45
C GLN A 105 -0.44 -2.92 -5.09
N PHE A 106 -0.19 -3.29 -3.85
CA PHE A 106 1.14 -3.55 -3.30
C PHE A 106 1.44 -5.05 -3.08
N LYS A 107 0.56 -5.96 -3.50
CA LYS A 107 0.72 -7.41 -3.33
C LYS A 107 2.00 -7.99 -3.92
N HIS A 108 2.57 -7.30 -4.92
CA HIS A 108 3.83 -7.67 -5.55
C HIS A 108 5.07 -7.30 -4.71
N LEU A 109 4.89 -6.53 -3.61
CA LEU A 109 5.99 -6.22 -2.70
C LEU A 109 6.25 -7.41 -1.77
N PRO A 110 7.51 -7.85 -1.62
CA PRO A 110 7.86 -8.99 -0.75
C PRO A 110 7.35 -8.82 0.69
N ALA A 111 7.45 -7.61 1.26
CA ALA A 111 6.96 -7.31 2.60
C ALA A 111 5.43 -7.52 2.77
N ILE A 112 4.65 -7.42 1.69
CA ILE A 112 3.20 -7.66 1.71
C ILE A 112 2.89 -9.14 1.53
N LYS A 113 3.77 -9.89 0.86
CA LYS A 113 3.59 -11.32 0.59
C LYS A 113 3.45 -12.15 1.87
N GLU A 114 4.16 -11.78 2.94
CA GLU A 114 4.03 -12.43 4.25
C GLU A 114 2.62 -12.29 4.85
N PHE A 115 1.90 -11.23 4.48
CA PHE A 115 0.52 -10.97 4.91
C PHE A 115 -0.53 -11.42 3.89
N GLU A 116 -0.11 -11.96 2.74
CA GLU A 116 -1.01 -12.31 1.64
C GLU A 116 -2.12 -13.26 2.09
N GLU A 117 -1.80 -14.29 2.85
CA GLU A 117 -2.81 -15.21 3.39
C GLU A 117 -3.81 -14.53 4.34
N ALA A 118 -3.33 -13.60 5.18
CA ALA A 118 -4.20 -12.85 6.09
C ALA A 118 -5.11 -11.90 5.31
N ILE A 119 -4.57 -11.20 4.32
CA ILE A 119 -5.32 -10.32 3.42
C ILE A 119 -6.36 -11.12 2.65
N HIS A 120 -6.01 -12.29 2.09
CA HIS A 120 -6.96 -13.14 1.38
C HIS A 120 -8.08 -13.69 2.30
N LYS A 121 -7.78 -14.05 3.54
CA LYS A 121 -8.80 -14.46 4.51
C LYS A 121 -9.79 -13.32 4.81
N ILE A 122 -9.29 -12.11 5.02
CA ILE A 122 -10.14 -10.94 5.23
C ILE A 122 -10.94 -10.63 3.96
N ALA A 123 -10.28 -10.59 2.81
CA ALA A 123 -10.91 -10.33 1.51
C ALA A 123 -12.03 -11.32 1.18
N SER A 124 -11.81 -12.62 1.40
CA SER A 124 -12.84 -13.64 1.17
C SER A 124 -14.05 -13.45 2.08
N THR A 125 -13.83 -13.09 3.35
CA THR A 125 -14.92 -12.80 4.29
C THR A 125 -15.73 -11.57 3.87
N VAL A 126 -15.05 -10.50 3.45
CA VAL A 126 -15.70 -9.28 2.94
C VAL A 126 -16.46 -9.57 1.66
N LYS A 127 -15.89 -10.32 0.72
CA LYS A 127 -16.50 -10.69 -0.55
C LYS A 127 -17.78 -11.51 -0.36
N LEU A 128 -17.75 -12.52 0.51
CA LEU A 128 -18.93 -13.33 0.84
C LEU A 128 -20.07 -12.47 1.41
N ASN A 129 -19.74 -11.47 2.24
CA ASN A 129 -20.75 -10.55 2.77
C ASN A 129 -21.31 -9.61 1.68
N LYS A 130 -20.51 -9.17 0.71
CA LYS A 130 -20.95 -8.37 -0.44
C LYS A 130 -21.89 -9.16 -1.35
N GLU A 131 -21.49 -10.37 -1.73
CA GLU A 131 -22.33 -11.26 -2.57
C GLU A 131 -23.68 -11.55 -1.91
N ALA A 132 -23.70 -11.76 -0.59
CA ALA A 132 -24.93 -11.96 0.16
C ALA A 132 -25.85 -10.73 0.16
N ARG A 133 -25.31 -9.52 -0.03
CA ARG A 133 -26.06 -8.25 -0.09
C ARG A 133 -26.39 -7.79 -1.50
N GLY A 134 -25.87 -8.45 -2.55
CA GLY A 134 -26.03 -8.03 -3.94
C GLY A 134 -25.27 -6.74 -4.27
N GLU A 135 -24.24 -6.40 -3.52
CA GLU A 135 -23.41 -5.21 -3.75
C GLU A 135 -22.36 -5.49 -4.83
N SER A 136 -22.25 -4.59 -5.81
CA SER A 136 -21.24 -4.65 -6.87
C SER A 136 -20.03 -3.77 -6.54
N ASP A 137 -18.88 -4.05 -7.16
CA ASP A 137 -17.69 -3.23 -7.02
C ASP A 137 -17.90 -1.87 -7.71
N HIS A 138 -18.07 -0.82 -6.91
CA HIS A 138 -18.27 0.55 -7.39
C HIS A 138 -16.97 1.38 -7.44
N ILE A 139 -15.87 0.85 -6.91
CA ILE A 139 -14.57 1.53 -6.88
C ILE A 139 -13.62 0.81 -7.84
N GLN A 140 -13.13 1.54 -8.82
CA GLN A 140 -12.08 1.09 -9.71
C GLN A 140 -10.82 1.90 -9.45
N LEU A 141 -9.74 1.24 -9.09
CA LEU A 141 -8.42 1.83 -8.90
C LEU A 141 -7.54 1.46 -10.09
N ASP A 142 -6.65 2.36 -10.47
CA ASP A 142 -5.65 2.06 -11.49
C ASP A 142 -4.75 0.92 -11.00
N LYS A 143 -4.57 -0.10 -11.83
CA LYS A 143 -3.67 -1.20 -11.50
C LYS A 143 -2.23 -0.76 -11.74
N PRO A 144 -1.34 -0.89 -10.74
CA PRO A 144 0.06 -0.62 -10.98
C PRO A 144 0.62 -1.62 -11.99
N PHE A 145 1.46 -1.14 -12.89
CA PHE A 145 2.20 -2.04 -13.77
C PHE A 145 3.20 -2.85 -12.94
N ILE A 146 3.29 -4.16 -13.21
CA ILE A 146 4.35 -4.99 -12.65
C ILE A 146 5.64 -4.58 -13.33
N ILE A 147 6.55 -3.97 -12.56
CA ILE A 147 7.81 -3.47 -13.08
C ILE A 147 8.92 -4.45 -12.73
N LYS A 148 9.77 -4.71 -13.71
CA LYS A 148 11.00 -5.49 -13.53
C LYS A 148 11.85 -4.85 -12.43
N GLY A 149 12.53 -5.67 -11.61
CA GLY A 149 13.42 -5.22 -10.55
C GLY A 149 12.77 -5.17 -9.17
N ILE A 150 11.46 -5.44 -9.05
CA ILE A 150 10.78 -5.49 -7.77
C ILE A 150 11.35 -6.59 -6.85
N GLU A 151 11.86 -7.66 -7.45
CA GLU A 151 12.53 -8.78 -6.79
C GLU A 151 13.78 -8.36 -6.00
N PHE A 152 14.37 -7.20 -6.33
CA PHE A 152 15.55 -6.67 -5.64
C PHE A 152 15.20 -5.84 -4.40
N VAL A 153 13.93 -5.48 -4.18
CA VAL A 153 13.53 -4.64 -3.04
C VAL A 153 13.89 -5.29 -1.71
N GLU A 154 13.54 -6.56 -1.51
CA GLU A 154 13.82 -7.28 -0.27
C GLU A 154 15.33 -7.46 -0.01
N PRO A 155 16.15 -7.96 -0.96
CA PRO A 155 17.59 -8.02 -0.77
C PRO A 155 18.22 -6.67 -0.45
N ILE A 156 17.75 -5.59 -1.09
CA ILE A 156 18.28 -4.25 -0.82
C ILE A 156 17.87 -3.76 0.57
N LEU A 157 16.62 -3.97 1.01
CA LEU A 157 16.20 -3.63 2.37
C LEU A 157 17.01 -4.38 3.43
N LYS A 158 17.29 -5.66 3.17
CA LYS A 158 18.18 -6.47 4.02
C LYS A 158 19.59 -5.84 4.09
N ALA A 159 20.18 -5.52 2.94
CA ALA A 159 21.48 -4.87 2.88
C ALA A 159 21.53 -3.52 3.62
N ILE A 160 20.47 -2.70 3.52
CA ILE A 160 20.33 -1.45 4.26
C ILE A 160 20.29 -1.71 5.78
N SER A 161 19.51 -2.69 6.23
CA SER A 161 19.37 -3.00 7.65
C SER A 161 20.65 -3.57 8.26
N GLU A 162 21.37 -4.42 7.51
CA GLU A 162 22.64 -5.04 7.91
C GLU A 162 23.85 -4.15 7.60
N ARG A 163 23.66 -2.98 7.00
CA ARG A 163 24.72 -2.05 6.56
C ARG A 163 25.76 -2.73 5.67
N ARG A 164 25.31 -3.49 4.69
CA ARG A 164 26.16 -4.24 3.76
C ARG A 164 26.18 -3.59 2.39
N VAL A 165 27.35 -3.60 1.78
CA VAL A 165 27.57 -3.06 0.43
C VAL A 165 26.91 -3.99 -0.61
N LEU A 166 26.23 -3.38 -1.58
CA LEU A 166 25.72 -4.06 -2.76
C LEU A 166 26.72 -4.07 -3.89
N SER A 167 26.83 -5.21 -4.58
CA SER A 167 27.51 -5.35 -5.87
C SER A 167 26.48 -5.71 -6.92
N PHE A 168 26.44 -5.00 -8.05
CA PHE A 168 25.50 -5.29 -9.11
C PHE A 168 25.97 -4.81 -10.48
N SER A 169 25.46 -5.50 -11.51
CA SER A 169 25.57 -5.11 -12.91
C SER A 169 24.42 -4.17 -13.26
N TYR A 170 24.69 -3.08 -13.98
CA TYR A 170 23.71 -2.07 -14.33
C TYR A 170 23.79 -1.70 -15.80
N GLN A 171 22.65 -1.79 -16.51
CA GLN A 171 22.52 -1.44 -17.91
C GLN A 171 21.61 -0.22 -18.09
N LYS A 172 22.17 0.90 -18.58
CA LYS A 172 21.38 2.11 -18.86
C LYS A 172 20.55 1.90 -20.13
N HIS A 173 19.32 2.45 -20.14
CA HIS A 173 18.53 2.48 -21.37
C HIS A 173 19.27 3.18 -22.50
N GLY A 174 19.20 2.60 -23.70
CA GLY A 174 19.89 3.13 -24.90
C GLY A 174 21.39 2.89 -24.93
N SER A 175 21.92 2.03 -24.05
CA SER A 175 23.33 1.64 -24.06
C SER A 175 23.46 0.13 -23.89
N ASP A 176 24.30 -0.49 -24.71
CA ASP A 176 24.66 -1.91 -24.58
C ASP A 176 25.74 -2.13 -23.50
N LEU A 177 26.29 -1.05 -22.94
CA LEU A 177 27.34 -1.15 -21.92
C LEU A 177 26.72 -1.49 -20.56
N VAL A 178 27.20 -2.59 -20.00
CA VAL A 178 26.91 -3.00 -18.64
C VAL A 178 28.04 -2.53 -17.72
N SER A 179 27.71 -1.77 -16.69
CA SER A 179 28.68 -1.30 -15.68
C SER A 179 28.56 -2.10 -14.40
N GLN A 180 29.71 -2.47 -13.81
CA GLN A 180 29.77 -3.02 -12.46
C GLN A 180 29.79 -1.90 -11.44
N ASN A 181 28.94 -2.02 -10.40
CA ASN A 181 28.77 -1.00 -9.39
C ASN A 181 28.87 -1.60 -8.00
N LEU A 182 29.49 -0.83 -7.09
CA LEU A 182 29.48 -1.07 -5.65
C LEU A 182 28.76 0.10 -4.99
N LEU A 183 27.80 -0.19 -4.13
CA LEU A 183 26.94 0.81 -3.51
C LEU A 183 26.75 0.53 -2.02
N GLU A 184 26.98 1.53 -1.17
CA GLU A 184 26.48 1.56 0.20
C GLU A 184 25.01 2.01 0.15
N PRO A 185 24.02 1.12 0.26
CA PRO A 185 22.61 1.48 0.08
C PRO A 185 22.05 2.17 1.31
N TYR A 186 21.37 3.30 1.13
CA TYR A 186 20.81 4.08 2.23
C TYR A 186 19.28 4.11 2.23
N LEU A 187 18.67 4.11 1.04
CA LEU A 187 17.24 4.35 0.87
C LEU A 187 16.71 3.65 -0.38
N ILE A 188 15.50 3.11 -0.29
CA ILE A 188 14.68 2.73 -1.45
C ILE A 188 13.57 3.78 -1.61
N ARG A 189 13.31 4.20 -2.85
CA ARG A 189 12.25 5.12 -3.19
C ARG A 189 11.42 4.59 -4.35
N GLU A 190 10.10 4.67 -4.22
CA GLU A 190 9.18 4.51 -5.33
C GLU A 190 8.84 5.89 -5.91
N SER A 191 8.79 5.99 -7.24
CA SER A 191 8.31 7.16 -7.96
C SER A 191 7.74 6.77 -9.32
N LYS A 192 6.47 7.10 -9.56
CA LYS A 192 5.75 6.80 -10.80
C LYS A 192 5.82 5.31 -11.18
N ASN A 193 5.61 4.45 -10.21
CA ASN A 193 5.68 2.99 -10.29
C ASN A 193 7.09 2.40 -10.53
N PHE A 194 8.15 3.21 -10.62
CA PHE A 194 9.52 2.72 -10.69
C PHE A 194 10.16 2.74 -9.30
N TRP A 195 10.94 1.72 -9.03
CA TRP A 195 11.69 1.59 -7.78
C TRP A 195 13.15 1.95 -7.99
N TYR A 196 13.72 2.64 -7.02
CA TYR A 196 15.09 3.13 -7.06
C TYR A 196 15.81 2.83 -5.76
N VAL A 197 17.08 2.44 -5.85
CA VAL A 197 18.00 2.41 -4.71
C VAL A 197 18.89 3.64 -4.75
N ILE A 198 19.03 4.27 -3.60
CA ILE A 198 19.87 5.44 -3.40
C ILE A 198 20.95 5.08 -2.40
N GLY A 199 22.19 5.44 -2.71
CA GLY A 199 23.31 5.15 -1.85
C GLY A 199 24.59 5.88 -2.28
N ASN A 200 25.67 5.64 -1.54
CA ASN A 200 26.97 6.14 -1.87
C ASN A 200 27.69 5.16 -2.80
N GLY A 201 28.01 5.61 -4.00
CA GLY A 201 28.80 4.83 -4.95
C GLY A 201 30.24 4.71 -4.48
N ILE A 202 30.74 3.48 -4.39
CA ILE A 202 32.13 3.20 -4.05
C ILE A 202 32.93 3.17 -5.34
N SER A 203 33.59 4.27 -5.65
CA SER A 203 34.53 4.36 -6.77
C SER A 203 35.92 4.69 -6.27
N LYS A 204 36.95 4.27 -7.00
CA LYS A 204 38.35 4.57 -6.65
C LYS A 204 38.65 6.08 -6.59
N LYS A 205 37.80 6.94 -7.17
CA LYS A 205 38.09 8.38 -7.31
C LYS A 205 37.10 9.31 -6.59
N ASP A 206 35.83 8.93 -6.44
CA ASP A 206 34.78 9.82 -5.92
C ASP A 206 33.74 9.03 -5.15
N HIS A 207 33.37 9.51 -3.96
CA HIS A 207 32.21 9.08 -3.23
C HIS A 207 31.04 10.00 -3.58
N LYS A 208 30.09 9.54 -4.38
CA LYS A 208 28.91 10.31 -4.79
C LYS A 208 27.64 9.57 -4.42
N ILE A 209 26.63 10.34 -4.00
CA ILE A 209 25.29 9.78 -3.87
C ILE A 209 24.72 9.52 -5.26
N LEU A 210 24.43 8.25 -5.51
CA LEU A 210 23.92 7.75 -6.78
C LEU A 210 22.51 7.19 -6.60
N THR A 211 21.75 7.25 -7.67
CA THR A 211 20.39 6.68 -7.76
C THR A 211 20.37 5.68 -8.91
N PHE A 212 19.97 4.45 -8.61
CA PHE A 212 19.84 3.38 -9.59
C PHE A 212 18.40 2.88 -9.65
N ALA A 213 17.83 2.81 -10.84
CA ALA A 213 16.52 2.23 -11.06
C ALA A 213 16.63 0.70 -11.04
N LEU A 214 15.77 0.03 -10.29
CA LEU A 214 15.88 -1.41 -10.05
C LEU A 214 15.59 -2.23 -11.33
N ASP A 215 14.75 -1.73 -12.24
CA ASP A 215 14.44 -2.36 -13.53
C ASP A 215 15.66 -2.53 -14.45
N ARG A 216 16.75 -1.82 -14.16
CA ARG A 216 18.01 -1.81 -14.92
C ARG A 216 19.13 -2.58 -14.25
N ILE A 217 18.89 -3.14 -13.07
CA ILE A 217 19.78 -4.06 -12.40
C ILE A 217 19.66 -5.43 -13.08
N VAL A 218 20.77 -5.99 -13.51
CA VAL A 218 20.81 -7.30 -14.17
C VAL A 218 21.13 -8.40 -13.16
N ASP A 219 22.00 -8.11 -12.24
CA ASP A 219 22.51 -9.03 -11.22
C ASP A 219 22.79 -8.24 -9.95
N LEU A 220 22.39 -8.78 -8.79
CA LEU A 220 22.57 -8.11 -7.50
C LEU A 220 23.04 -9.11 -6.45
N GLN A 221 24.10 -8.72 -5.73
CA GLN A 221 24.67 -9.49 -4.64
C GLN A 221 24.92 -8.61 -3.42
N ILE A 222 24.63 -9.14 -2.25
CA ILE A 222 25.00 -8.54 -0.96
C ILE A 222 26.41 -9.01 -0.63
N THR A 223 27.36 -8.10 -0.54
CA THR A 223 28.76 -8.42 -0.26
C THR A 223 29.01 -8.60 1.24
N GLU A 224 30.18 -9.12 1.62
CA GLU A 224 30.62 -9.19 3.03
C GLU A 224 31.12 -7.83 3.57
N GLN A 225 31.35 -6.86 2.68
CA GLN A 225 31.81 -5.52 3.08
C GLN A 225 30.68 -4.75 3.76
N THR A 226 31.01 -4.13 4.90
CA THR A 226 30.08 -3.29 5.66
C THR A 226 30.46 -1.82 5.55
N PHE A 227 29.49 -0.93 5.82
CA PHE A 227 29.70 0.51 5.93
C PHE A 227 29.18 1.05 7.27
N SER A 228 29.78 2.14 7.78
CA SER A 228 29.50 2.60 9.15
C SER A 228 28.35 3.57 9.27
N ASP A 229 28.28 4.57 8.39
CA ASP A 229 27.34 5.69 8.51
C ASP A 229 26.65 6.04 7.20
N ASP A 230 25.40 6.49 7.31
CA ASP A 230 24.69 7.08 6.18
C ASP A 230 25.23 8.50 5.91
N LYS A 231 25.54 8.77 4.66
CA LYS A 231 26.01 10.10 4.21
C LYS A 231 24.87 11.03 3.80
N ILE A 232 23.63 10.66 4.15
CA ILE A 232 22.42 11.43 3.82
C ILE A 232 21.49 11.51 5.02
N ASP A 233 20.76 12.60 5.12
CA ASP A 233 19.56 12.67 5.96
C ASP A 233 18.37 12.04 5.22
N ARG A 234 18.10 10.77 5.51
CA ARG A 234 17.04 9.99 4.83
C ARG A 234 15.67 10.68 4.84
N LYS A 235 15.34 11.41 5.92
CA LYS A 235 14.02 12.07 6.06
C LYS A 235 13.89 13.29 5.16
N ASN A 236 14.98 14.05 5.00
CA ASN A 236 14.96 15.31 4.27
C ASN A 236 15.63 15.24 2.90
N PHE A 237 16.21 14.08 2.52
CA PHE A 237 16.96 13.94 1.28
C PHE A 237 16.22 14.40 0.03
N TYR A 238 14.92 14.11 -0.03
CA TYR A 238 14.06 14.51 -1.14
C TYR A 238 13.16 15.72 -0.84
N LYS A 239 13.41 16.42 0.27
CA LYS A 239 12.53 17.52 0.71
C LYS A 239 12.33 18.59 -0.36
N ASN A 240 13.37 18.90 -1.13
CA ASN A 240 13.30 19.93 -2.18
C ASN A 240 13.52 19.34 -3.58
N VAL A 241 13.12 18.07 -3.79
CA VAL A 241 13.30 17.36 -5.06
C VAL A 241 11.96 16.87 -5.58
N LEU A 242 11.67 17.21 -6.83
CA LEU A 242 10.57 16.62 -7.56
C LEU A 242 11.08 15.35 -8.28
N GLY A 243 10.45 14.18 -8.04
CA GLY A 243 10.91 12.92 -8.62
C GLY A 243 12.09 12.30 -7.86
N VAL A 244 13.06 11.74 -8.58
CA VAL A 244 14.16 10.93 -8.03
C VAL A 244 15.57 11.46 -8.33
N THR A 245 15.69 12.31 -9.32
CA THR A 245 16.99 12.89 -9.70
C THR A 245 17.34 14.04 -8.77
N VAL A 246 18.29 13.80 -7.89
CA VAL A 246 18.76 14.80 -6.91
C VAL A 246 19.73 15.76 -7.58
N GLY A 247 19.74 16.12 -8.72
CA GLY A 247 20.59 17.12 -9.40
C GLY A 247 21.83 17.61 -8.61
N GLY A 248 22.78 18.21 -9.27
CA GLY A 248 23.99 18.71 -8.60
C GLY A 248 23.87 20.13 -8.00
N GLY A 249 22.65 20.67 -7.85
CA GLY A 249 22.39 22.04 -7.41
C GLY A 249 21.76 22.14 -6.01
N SER A 250 21.85 23.32 -5.42
CA SER A 250 21.08 23.68 -4.23
C SER A 250 19.63 23.98 -4.62
N PRO A 251 18.66 23.83 -3.70
CA PRO A 251 17.31 24.30 -3.91
C PRO A 251 17.31 25.81 -4.23
N GLU A 252 16.52 26.19 -5.22
CA GLU A 252 16.34 27.58 -5.62
C GLU A 252 14.85 27.92 -5.79
N LYS A 253 14.56 29.22 -5.77
CA LYS A 253 13.18 29.71 -5.89
C LYS A 253 12.73 29.64 -7.35
N VAL A 254 11.79 28.76 -7.63
CA VAL A 254 11.14 28.61 -8.93
C VAL A 254 9.82 29.38 -8.92
N LEU A 255 9.65 30.32 -9.87
CA LEU A 255 8.43 31.11 -10.04
C LEU A 255 7.72 30.66 -11.32
N LEU A 256 6.46 30.28 -11.18
CA LEU A 256 5.62 29.77 -12.26
C LEU A 256 4.34 30.61 -12.36
N SER A 257 3.89 30.85 -13.58
CA SER A 257 2.59 31.46 -13.87
C SER A 257 1.77 30.46 -14.68
N PHE A 258 0.59 30.14 -14.17
CA PHE A 258 -0.36 29.22 -14.83
C PHE A 258 -1.56 30.00 -15.37
N SER A 259 -2.16 29.49 -16.45
CA SER A 259 -3.47 29.96 -16.88
C SER A 259 -4.50 29.79 -15.76
N PRO A 260 -5.57 30.62 -15.68
CA PRO A 260 -6.57 30.50 -14.62
C PRO A 260 -7.19 29.12 -14.52
N GLN A 261 -7.46 28.49 -15.66
CA GLN A 261 -8.03 27.14 -15.70
C GLN A 261 -7.08 26.11 -15.09
N GLN A 262 -5.82 26.08 -15.54
CA GLN A 262 -4.81 25.16 -14.96
C GLN A 262 -4.51 25.49 -13.50
N GLY A 263 -4.57 26.76 -13.14
CA GLY A 263 -4.39 27.23 -11.77
C GLY A 263 -5.34 26.59 -10.77
N ASN A 264 -6.59 26.29 -11.14
CA ASN A 264 -7.53 25.61 -10.26
C ASN A 264 -7.04 24.19 -9.90
N TYR A 265 -6.51 23.44 -10.87
CA TYR A 265 -5.93 22.12 -10.60
C TYR A 265 -4.68 22.21 -9.71
N ILE A 266 -3.82 23.21 -9.95
CA ILE A 266 -2.59 23.44 -9.16
C ILE A 266 -2.91 23.83 -7.71
N LYS A 267 -4.04 24.50 -7.46
CA LYS A 267 -4.51 24.78 -6.10
C LYS A 267 -5.06 23.54 -5.41
N THR A 268 -5.74 22.67 -6.15
CA THR A 268 -6.32 21.43 -5.62
C THR A 268 -5.25 20.38 -5.34
N ILE A 269 -4.29 20.23 -6.25
CA ILE A 269 -3.16 19.29 -6.13
C ILE A 269 -1.86 20.10 -6.29
N PRO A 270 -1.26 20.56 -5.18
CA PRO A 270 0.00 21.29 -5.22
C PRO A 270 1.12 20.46 -5.83
N LEU A 271 1.98 21.09 -6.63
CA LEU A 271 3.12 20.43 -7.26
C LEU A 271 4.16 19.93 -6.25
N HIS A 272 4.27 20.65 -5.15
CA HIS A 272 5.24 20.36 -4.10
C HIS A 272 4.79 21.00 -2.78
N HIS A 273 5.19 20.43 -1.64
CA HIS A 273 4.83 20.95 -0.31
C HIS A 273 5.32 22.39 -0.04
N SER A 274 6.39 22.85 -0.75
CA SER A 274 6.89 24.22 -0.66
C SER A 274 6.08 25.23 -1.47
N GLN A 275 4.98 24.81 -2.11
CA GLN A 275 4.17 25.71 -2.96
C GLN A 275 3.56 26.86 -2.16
N GLN A 276 3.79 28.07 -2.63
CA GLN A 276 3.15 29.29 -2.11
C GLN A 276 2.47 30.03 -3.25
N ILE A 277 1.22 30.44 -3.02
CA ILE A 277 0.47 31.25 -3.97
C ILE A 277 0.88 32.72 -3.78
N LEU A 278 1.40 33.33 -4.84
CA LEU A 278 1.83 34.73 -4.85
C LEU A 278 0.76 35.65 -5.47
N LYS A 279 -0.01 35.13 -6.43
CA LYS A 279 -1.07 35.87 -7.12
C LYS A 279 -2.13 34.90 -7.60
N ASP A 280 -3.38 35.23 -7.40
CA ASP A 280 -4.53 34.47 -7.89
C ASP A 280 -5.59 35.46 -8.39
N ASN A 281 -5.78 35.53 -9.70
CA ASN A 281 -6.75 36.42 -10.31
C ASN A 281 -7.32 35.86 -11.62
N LYS A 282 -8.13 36.66 -12.31
CA LYS A 282 -8.79 36.26 -13.56
C LYS A 282 -7.82 35.97 -14.72
N THR A 283 -6.57 36.42 -14.64
CA THR A 283 -5.59 36.28 -15.74
C THR A 283 -4.52 35.25 -15.49
N GLU A 284 -4.14 35.01 -14.23
CA GLU A 284 -3.09 34.05 -13.88
C GLU A 284 -3.21 33.55 -12.42
N LEU A 285 -2.72 32.33 -12.19
CA LEU A 285 -2.23 31.87 -10.89
C LEU A 285 -0.71 31.90 -10.91
N ARG A 286 -0.09 32.70 -10.02
CA ARG A 286 1.36 32.73 -9.86
C ARG A 286 1.75 32.03 -8.56
N ILE A 287 2.66 31.10 -8.64
CA ILE A 287 3.18 30.36 -7.49
C ILE A 287 4.70 30.47 -7.39
N SER A 288 5.21 30.23 -6.18
CA SER A 288 6.63 29.96 -5.95
C SER A 288 6.79 28.58 -5.36
N LEU A 289 7.88 27.93 -5.73
CA LEU A 289 8.37 26.65 -5.21
C LEU A 289 9.82 26.83 -4.77
N GLU A 290 10.28 26.00 -3.84
CA GLU A 290 11.70 25.89 -3.47
C GLU A 290 12.18 24.47 -3.81
N LEU A 291 12.84 24.34 -4.95
CA LEU A 291 13.19 23.06 -5.56
C LEU A 291 14.60 23.08 -6.15
N VAL A 292 15.22 21.90 -6.15
CA VAL A 292 16.34 21.62 -7.04
C VAL A 292 15.81 21.51 -8.46
N VAL A 293 16.33 22.32 -9.38
CA VAL A 293 15.97 22.23 -10.79
C VAL A 293 16.58 20.97 -11.40
N ASN A 294 15.70 20.05 -11.80
CA ASN A 294 16.06 18.76 -12.35
C ASN A 294 15.25 18.41 -13.61
N THR A 295 15.56 17.28 -14.20
CA THR A 295 14.87 16.81 -15.43
C THR A 295 13.38 16.55 -15.20
N GLU A 296 13.00 16.01 -14.05
CA GLU A 296 11.60 15.70 -13.73
C GLU A 296 10.76 16.98 -13.60
N LEU A 297 11.31 18.04 -13.01
CA LEU A 297 10.63 19.34 -12.97
C LEU A 297 10.41 19.86 -14.39
N LYS A 298 11.43 19.81 -15.26
CA LYS A 298 11.31 20.25 -16.66
C LYS A 298 10.25 19.43 -17.42
N MET A 299 10.28 18.11 -17.28
CA MET A 299 9.28 17.23 -17.90
C MET A 299 7.87 17.54 -17.38
N GLN A 300 7.71 17.78 -16.09
CA GLN A 300 6.43 18.14 -15.49
C GLN A 300 5.92 19.48 -16.05
N LEU A 301 6.79 20.48 -16.23
CA LEU A 301 6.41 21.76 -16.81
C LEU A 301 6.01 21.62 -18.29
N LEU A 302 6.75 20.85 -19.06
CA LEU A 302 6.42 20.56 -20.46
C LEU A 302 5.09 19.84 -20.63
N SER A 303 4.69 19.01 -19.66
CA SER A 303 3.39 18.31 -19.70
C SER A 303 2.18 19.23 -19.60
N TYR A 304 2.35 20.46 -19.09
CA TYR A 304 1.28 21.47 -19.06
C TYR A 304 1.13 22.25 -20.38
N GLY A 305 2.05 22.05 -21.33
CA GLY A 305 2.04 22.72 -22.64
C GLY A 305 2.03 24.24 -22.49
N ASP A 306 1.06 24.90 -23.15
CA ASP A 306 0.87 26.33 -23.17
C ASP A 306 0.21 26.92 -21.90
N LYS A 307 -0.10 26.07 -20.91
CA LYS A 307 -0.81 26.49 -19.68
C LYS A 307 0.13 26.96 -18.59
N VAL A 308 1.45 26.85 -18.75
CA VAL A 308 2.44 27.27 -17.76
C VAL A 308 3.53 28.13 -18.39
N LYS A 309 3.95 29.15 -17.68
CA LYS A 309 5.13 29.98 -18.00
C LYS A 309 6.10 29.96 -16.83
N VAL A 310 7.35 29.63 -17.10
CA VAL A 310 8.44 29.78 -16.15
C VAL A 310 8.86 31.24 -16.10
N ILE A 311 8.83 31.86 -14.91
CA ILE A 311 9.25 33.25 -14.69
C ILE A 311 10.69 33.26 -14.18
N LYS A 312 11.02 32.34 -13.25
CA LYS A 312 12.36 32.16 -12.67
C LYS A 312 12.58 30.68 -12.34
N PRO A 313 13.84 30.17 -12.36
CA PRO A 313 15.03 30.87 -12.83
C PRO A 313 15.06 31.00 -14.35
N GLN A 314 15.82 31.96 -14.86
CA GLN A 314 15.92 32.20 -16.31
C GLN A 314 16.44 30.98 -17.07
N LYS A 315 17.43 30.29 -16.52
CA LYS A 315 17.98 29.05 -17.11
C LYS A 315 16.89 27.99 -17.37
N LEU A 316 16.01 27.75 -16.40
CA LEU A 316 14.90 26.81 -16.58
C LEU A 316 13.90 27.30 -17.66
N ALA A 317 13.62 28.63 -17.68
CA ALA A 317 12.75 29.20 -18.70
C ALA A 317 13.32 29.00 -20.11
N ASP A 318 14.62 29.21 -20.27
CA ASP A 318 15.33 29.00 -21.55
C ASP A 318 15.34 27.53 -21.96
N GLU A 319 15.61 26.61 -21.05
CA GLU A 319 15.58 25.16 -21.30
C GLU A 319 14.18 24.68 -21.72
N VAL A 320 13.12 25.20 -21.10
CA VAL A 320 11.72 24.87 -21.48
C VAL A 320 11.39 25.42 -22.85
N ARG A 321 11.78 26.70 -23.15
CA ARG A 321 11.61 27.31 -24.47
C ARG A 321 12.30 26.52 -25.56
N GLU A 322 13.60 26.20 -25.39
CA GLU A 322 14.34 25.38 -26.35
C GLU A 322 13.71 24.01 -26.60
N SER A 323 13.13 23.40 -25.55
CA SER A 323 12.42 22.14 -25.70
C SER A 323 11.13 22.31 -26.54
N ALA A 324 10.39 23.40 -26.32
CA ALA A 324 9.20 23.73 -27.11
C ALA A 324 9.54 24.00 -28.59
N GLU A 325 10.65 24.70 -28.86
CA GLU A 325 11.14 24.92 -30.23
C GLU A 325 11.53 23.62 -30.91
N ARG A 326 12.16 22.67 -30.20
CA ARG A 326 12.44 21.35 -30.76
C ARG A 326 11.17 20.55 -31.03
N ILE A 327 10.17 20.64 -30.15
CA ILE A 327 8.86 20.00 -30.36
C ILE A 327 8.22 20.56 -31.63
N LEU A 328 8.18 21.89 -31.81
CA LEU A 328 7.60 22.53 -32.98
C LEU A 328 8.23 21.99 -34.27
N LYS A 329 9.56 21.91 -34.34
CA LYS A 329 10.30 21.38 -35.48
C LYS A 329 9.96 19.93 -35.85
N LEU A 330 9.48 19.10 -34.90
CA LEU A 330 9.04 17.73 -35.21
C LEU A 330 7.72 17.68 -35.99
N TYR A 331 6.92 18.75 -35.95
CA TYR A 331 5.63 18.86 -36.63
C TYR A 331 5.72 19.70 -37.93
N GLU A 332 6.84 20.33 -38.18
CA GLU A 332 7.12 21.10 -39.42
C GLU A 332 7.75 20.24 -40.51
N GLN A 333 8.01 18.94 -40.26
CA GLN A 333 8.46 17.94 -41.25
C GLN A 333 7.26 17.19 -41.85
#